data_1f6916f700214e3e8affb24f23c3dd67
#
_entry.id   1f6916f700214e3e8affb24f23c3dd67
#
_cell.length_a   1.000
_cell.length_b   1.000
_cell.length_c   1.000
_cell.angle_alpha   90.00
_cell.angle_beta   90.00
_cell.angle_gamma   90.00
#
_symmetry.space_group_name_H-M   'P 1'
#
loop_
_entity.id
_entity.type
_entity.pdbx_description
1 polymer ?
#
loop_
_entity_poly.entity_id
_entity_poly.type
_entity_poly.pdbx_seq_one_letter_code
_entity_poly.pdbx_strand_id
1 'polypeptide(L)' 'MGIVNIDDTLHDQLRRACTVSSRSINAQANFWIRVGMLCELNPTLSFQDIVASELRAAGVQ' A
#
# COMPACT_ATOMS: atom_id res chain seq x y z
N MET A 1 3.71 -15.79 9.76
CA MET A 1 4.21 -14.51 9.25
C MET A 1 5.25 -14.75 8.19
N GLY A 2 5.15 -14.08 7.04
CA GLY A 2 6.09 -14.27 5.95
C GLY A 2 7.27 -13.30 6.02
N ILE A 3 8.31 -13.62 5.25
CA ILE A 3 9.49 -12.76 5.11
C ILE A 3 9.63 -12.40 3.63
N VAL A 4 9.79 -11.11 3.36
CA VAL A 4 10.02 -10.59 2.02
C VAL A 4 11.27 -9.72 2.05
N ASN A 5 12.22 -10.00 1.15
CA ASN A 5 13.42 -9.18 1.02
C ASN A 5 13.15 -8.03 0.05
N ILE A 6 13.48 -6.83 0.46
CA ILE A 6 13.28 -5.61 -0.32
C ILE A 6 14.65 -4.99 -0.58
N ASP A 7 14.89 -4.53 -1.82
CA ASP A 7 16.17 -3.91 -2.15
C ASP A 7 16.34 -2.58 -1.39
N ASP A 8 17.60 -2.16 -1.25
CA ASP A 8 17.93 -0.99 -0.42
C ASP A 8 17.30 0.30 -0.93
N THR A 9 17.25 0.48 -2.23
CA THR A 9 16.67 1.68 -2.84
C THR A 9 15.19 1.78 -2.52
N LEU A 10 14.47 0.69 -2.71
CA LEU A 10 13.03 0.64 -2.45
C LEU A 10 12.75 0.77 -0.95
N HIS A 11 13.59 0.15 -0.12
CA HIS A 11 13.45 0.25 1.33
C HIS A 11 13.60 1.70 1.80
N ASP A 12 14.54 2.44 1.22
CA ASP A 12 14.74 3.85 1.55
C ASP A 12 13.53 4.70 1.15
N GLN A 13 12.97 4.45 -0.04
CA GLN A 13 11.75 5.13 -0.49
C GLN A 13 10.58 4.85 0.43
N LEU A 14 10.45 3.60 0.85
CA LEU A 14 9.41 3.17 1.78
C LEU A 14 9.52 3.92 3.10
N ARG A 15 10.73 4.02 3.64
CA ARG A 15 10.99 4.72 4.90
C ARG A 15 10.62 6.20 4.79
N ARG A 16 10.94 6.83 3.67
CA ARG A 16 10.60 8.25 3.43
C ARG A 16 9.10 8.44 3.33
N ALA A 17 8.38 7.52 2.70
CA ALA A 17 6.93 7.58 2.59
C ALA A 17 6.26 7.53 3.97
N CYS A 18 6.85 6.82 4.92
CA CYS A 18 6.31 6.72 6.27
C CYS A 18 6.24 8.06 6.99
N THR A 19 7.16 8.98 6.69
CA THR A 19 7.15 10.33 7.29
C THR A 19 5.92 11.12 6.84
N VAL A 20 5.51 10.94 5.60
CA VAL A 20 4.35 11.65 5.04
C VAL A 20 3.05 11.03 5.52
N SER A 21 2.97 9.70 5.49
CA SER A 21 1.72 8.99 5.78
C SER A 21 1.49 8.78 7.28
N SER A 22 2.48 9.04 8.11
CA SER A 22 2.42 8.80 9.56
C SER A 22 2.12 7.34 9.91
N ARG A 23 2.68 6.41 9.12
CA ARG A 23 2.53 4.98 9.32
C ARG A 23 3.86 4.36 9.72
N SER A 24 3.79 3.19 10.37
CA SER A 24 5.00 2.39 10.55
C SER A 24 5.46 1.84 9.21
N ILE A 25 6.74 1.45 9.14
CA ILE A 25 7.29 0.91 7.90
C ILE A 25 6.57 -0.38 7.48
N ASN A 26 6.22 -1.23 8.44
CA ASN A 26 5.48 -2.44 8.14
C ASN A 26 4.08 -2.14 7.62
N ALA A 27 3.39 -1.19 8.22
CA ALA A 27 2.06 -0.79 7.78
C ALA A 27 2.10 -0.20 6.37
N GLN A 28 3.09 0.64 6.09
CA GLN A 28 3.24 1.24 4.76
C GLN A 28 3.55 0.18 3.71
N ALA A 29 4.44 -0.76 4.03
CA ALA A 29 4.78 -1.85 3.12
C ALA A 29 3.56 -2.72 2.82
N ASN A 30 2.81 -3.09 3.84
CA ASN A 30 1.60 -3.88 3.68
C ASN A 30 0.57 -3.17 2.82
N PHE A 31 0.41 -1.86 3.02
CA PHE A 31 -0.51 -1.05 2.23
C PHE A 31 -0.12 -1.05 0.75
N TRP A 32 1.16 -0.79 0.45
CA TRP A 32 1.62 -0.75 -0.93
C TRP A 32 1.54 -2.11 -1.62
N ILE A 33 1.89 -3.18 -0.91
CA ILE A 33 1.80 -4.54 -1.45
C ILE A 33 0.34 -4.88 -1.77
N ARG A 34 -0.56 -4.57 -0.85
CA ARG A 34 -1.98 -4.82 -1.04
C ARG A 34 -2.55 -4.03 -2.21
N VAL A 35 -2.22 -2.75 -2.29
CA VAL A 35 -2.68 -1.89 -3.40
C VAL A 35 -2.13 -2.40 -4.72
N GLY A 36 -0.84 -2.78 -4.76
CA GLY A 36 -0.25 -3.34 -5.98
C GLY A 36 -0.95 -4.61 -6.44
N MET A 37 -1.24 -5.49 -5.50
CA MET A 37 -1.99 -6.71 -5.80
C MET A 37 -3.38 -6.38 -6.36
N LEU A 38 -4.09 -5.45 -5.72
CA LEU A 38 -5.42 -5.07 -6.16
C LEU A 38 -5.41 -4.40 -7.52
N CYS A 39 -4.35 -3.62 -7.83
CA CYS A 39 -4.18 -3.03 -9.15
C CYS A 39 -4.03 -4.10 -10.24
N GLU A 40 -3.26 -5.13 -9.98
CA GLU A 40 -3.09 -6.23 -10.94
C GLU A 40 -4.37 -7.02 -11.14
N LEU A 41 -5.12 -7.25 -10.06
CA LEU A 41 -6.38 -7.99 -10.13
C LEU A 41 -7.51 -7.18 -10.76
N ASN A 42 -7.39 -5.85 -10.80
CA ASN A 42 -8.42 -4.95 -11.31
C ASN A 42 -7.80 -3.92 -12.25
N PRO A 43 -7.34 -4.36 -13.44
CA PRO A 43 -6.56 -3.50 -14.33
C PRO A 43 -7.30 -2.29 -14.90
N THR A 44 -8.62 -2.26 -14.78
CA THR A 44 -9.42 -1.12 -15.23
C THR A 44 -9.68 -0.07 -14.14
N LEU A 45 -9.32 -0.38 -12.88
CA LEU A 45 -9.51 0.55 -11.76
C LEU A 45 -8.27 1.39 -11.54
N SER A 46 -8.47 2.66 -11.23
CA SER A 46 -7.38 3.55 -10.83
C SER A 46 -7.01 3.30 -9.38
N PHE A 47 -5.85 3.83 -8.95
CA PHE A 47 -5.46 3.80 -7.55
C PHE A 47 -6.54 4.42 -6.66
N GLN A 48 -7.10 5.56 -7.10
CA GLN A 48 -8.14 6.26 -6.33
C GLN A 48 -9.40 5.41 -6.20
N ASP A 49 -9.79 4.70 -7.25
CA ASP A 49 -10.94 3.81 -7.22
C ASP A 49 -10.73 2.68 -6.21
N ILE A 50 -9.54 2.10 -6.19
CA ILE A 50 -9.20 1.01 -5.29
C ILE A 50 -9.23 1.51 -3.84
N VAL A 51 -8.60 2.64 -3.54
CA VAL A 51 -8.57 3.20 -2.20
C VAL A 51 -9.99 3.55 -1.73
N ALA A 52 -10.79 4.16 -2.60
CA ALA A 52 -12.18 4.50 -2.28
C ALA A 52 -12.99 3.24 -1.95
N SER A 53 -12.79 2.16 -2.72
CA SER A 53 -13.46 0.88 -2.47
C SER A 53 -13.07 0.29 -1.12
N GLU A 54 -11.77 0.32 -0.79
CA GLU A 54 -11.28 -0.20 0.48
C GLU A 54 -11.80 0.63 1.66
N LEU A 55 -11.86 1.94 1.51
CA LEU A 55 -12.40 2.82 2.55
C LEU A 55 -13.88 2.52 2.80
N ARG A 56 -14.66 2.35 1.74
CA ARG A 56 -16.09 2.01 1.88
C ARG A 56 -16.27 0.67 2.54
N ALA A 57 -15.44 -0.32 2.19
CA ALA A 57 -15.50 -1.65 2.81
C ALA A 57 -15.18 -1.58 4.31
N ALA A 58 -14.36 -0.61 4.72
CA ALA A 58 -14.03 -0.38 6.12
C ALA A 58 -15.03 0.52 6.85
N GLY A 59 -16.08 0.97 6.15
CA GLY A 59 -17.12 1.80 6.75
C GLY A 59 -16.85 3.31 6.70
N VAL A 60 -15.84 3.73 5.96
CA VAL A 60 -15.54 5.16 5.79
C VAL A 60 -16.31 5.68 4.57
N GLN A 61 -16.98 6.79 4.76
CA GLN A 61 -17.83 7.37 3.71
C GLN A 61 -17.33 8.70 3.20
#